data_4f556fa080e97914bb81cac1c3346d3a
#
_entry.id   4f556fa080e97914bb81cac1c3346d3a
#
_cell.length_a   1.000
_cell.length_b   1.000
_cell.length_c   1.000
_cell.angle_alpha   90.00
_cell.angle_beta   90.00
_cell.angle_gamma   90.00
#
_symmetry.space_group_name_H-M   'P 1'
#
loop_
_entity.id
_entity.type
_entity.pdbx_description
1 polymer ?
#
loop_
_entity_poly.entity_id
_entity_poly.type
_entity_poly.pdbx_seq_one_letter_code
_entity_poly.pdbx_strand_id
1 'polypeptide(L)'
;EMSFSYDDLLNLKFKLILPSDIYQKNADGTWADKSSDEDYMADVISKGLDIQVCGIIRQSESSYAASIDAGMIGYTAELAEYVVSENEKSEIVKRQLDNPDTDVFTGLPFSNGEDIDMSQVDMQQIVASMNLSEEQQAYISQMSDEQLFEMLKEQGYFAQSTATYDDNIEKLGFADLAKPSVISLYCSEFADKDKLTDLIDKYNDSHSDSAVSYTHLRA
;
A
#
# COMPACT_ATOMS: atom_id res chain seq x y z
N GLU A 1 2.99 -38.58 -13.64
CA GLU A 1 1.82 -37.71 -13.45
C GLU A 1 1.45 -37.74 -11.97
N MET A 2 1.54 -36.62 -11.26
CA MET A 2 1.13 -36.55 -9.85
C MET A 2 -0.40 -36.38 -9.86
N SER A 3 -1.11 -37.22 -9.11
CA SER A 3 -2.56 -37.15 -8.93
C SER A 3 -2.85 -36.89 -7.45
N PHE A 4 -3.69 -35.92 -7.18
CA PHE A 4 -4.15 -35.57 -5.83
C PHE A 4 -5.64 -35.90 -5.71
N SER A 5 -6.02 -36.45 -4.59
CA SER A 5 -7.44 -36.61 -4.25
C SER A 5 -8.04 -35.29 -3.74
N TYR A 6 -9.37 -35.20 -3.72
CA TYR A 6 -10.04 -34.04 -3.11
C TYR A 6 -9.72 -33.91 -1.62
N ASP A 7 -9.56 -35.05 -0.93
CA ASP A 7 -9.23 -35.07 0.49
C ASP A 7 -7.80 -34.51 0.73
N ASP A 8 -6.85 -34.81 -0.15
CA ASP A 8 -5.51 -34.25 -0.07
C ASP A 8 -5.54 -32.72 -0.17
N LEU A 9 -6.37 -32.17 -1.06
CA LEU A 9 -6.51 -30.73 -1.25
C LEU A 9 -7.24 -30.04 -0.10
N LEU A 10 -8.32 -30.65 0.41
CA LEU A 10 -9.11 -30.09 1.53
C LEU A 10 -8.35 -30.14 2.86
N ASN A 11 -7.37 -31.03 3.00
CA ASN A 11 -6.54 -31.13 4.20
C ASN A 11 -5.30 -30.19 4.17
N LEU A 12 -5.11 -29.41 3.10
CA LEU A 12 -4.03 -28.42 3.05
C LEU A 12 -4.27 -27.33 4.11
N LYS A 13 -3.20 -27.02 4.83
CA LYS A 13 -3.17 -25.98 5.84
C LYS A 13 -2.16 -24.92 5.44
N PHE A 14 -2.51 -23.68 5.69
CA PHE A 14 -1.65 -22.53 5.43
C PHE A 14 -1.55 -21.65 6.67
N LYS A 15 -0.55 -20.82 6.71
CA LYS A 15 -0.43 -19.72 7.67
C LYS A 15 -0.72 -18.41 6.95
N LEU A 16 -1.67 -17.66 7.47
CA LEU A 16 -1.94 -16.30 7.03
C LEU A 16 -1.04 -15.35 7.82
N ILE A 17 -0.29 -14.53 7.10
CA ILE A 17 0.43 -13.37 7.64
C ILE A 17 -0.12 -12.11 6.98
N LEU A 18 -0.15 -11.01 7.72
CA LEU A 18 -0.61 -9.73 7.18
C LEU A 18 0.52 -9.02 6.44
N PRO A 19 0.21 -8.15 5.47
CA PRO A 19 1.23 -7.33 4.81
C PRO A 19 2.07 -6.51 5.78
N SER A 20 1.49 -6.06 6.88
CA SER A 20 2.19 -5.31 7.93
C SER A 20 3.14 -6.16 8.79
N ASP A 21 2.97 -7.47 8.85
CA ASP A 21 3.75 -8.35 9.74
C ASP A 21 5.20 -8.53 9.29
N ILE A 22 5.52 -8.22 8.03
CA ILE A 22 6.87 -8.32 7.49
C ILE A 22 7.76 -7.14 7.88
N TYR A 23 7.20 -6.12 8.54
CA TYR A 23 7.94 -4.92 8.93
C TYR A 23 8.23 -4.91 10.42
N GLN A 24 9.44 -4.52 10.77
CA GLN A 24 9.89 -4.37 12.16
C GLN A 24 10.17 -2.90 12.47
N LYS A 25 9.65 -2.43 13.61
CA LYS A 25 9.90 -1.08 14.10
C LYS A 25 11.33 -0.94 14.61
N ASN A 26 12.02 0.08 14.13
CA ASN A 26 13.37 0.46 14.57
C ASN A 26 13.31 1.32 15.85
N ALA A 27 14.46 1.47 16.49
CA ALA A 27 14.59 2.29 17.71
C ALA A 27 14.34 3.80 17.47
N ASP A 28 14.57 4.28 16.25
CA ASP A 28 14.31 5.66 15.81
C ASP A 28 12.85 5.93 15.43
N GLY A 29 12.01 4.89 15.47
CA GLY A 29 10.58 4.97 15.14
C GLY A 29 10.24 4.75 13.66
N THR A 30 11.24 4.54 12.80
CA THR A 30 11.05 4.08 11.41
C THR A 30 10.78 2.58 11.36
N TRP A 31 10.53 2.05 10.15
CA TRP A 31 10.23 0.64 9.96
C TRP A 31 11.12 0.02 8.90
N ALA A 32 11.63 -1.18 9.18
CA ALA A 32 12.47 -1.95 8.26
C ALA A 32 11.70 -3.14 7.69
N ASP A 33 11.87 -3.37 6.39
CA ASP A 33 11.39 -4.58 5.72
C ASP A 33 12.26 -5.77 6.15
N LYS A 34 11.62 -6.78 6.74
CA LYS A 34 12.20 -8.03 7.23
C LYS A 34 11.81 -9.25 6.42
N SER A 35 11.21 -9.06 5.26
CA SER A 35 10.76 -10.16 4.40
C SER A 35 11.89 -11.10 3.95
N SER A 36 13.13 -10.60 3.91
CA SER A 36 14.33 -11.39 3.56
C SER A 36 15.08 -11.95 4.79
N ASP A 37 14.64 -11.67 6.00
CA ASP A 37 15.23 -12.16 7.25
C ASP A 37 14.56 -13.50 7.62
N GLU A 38 15.26 -14.62 7.38
CA GLU A 38 14.70 -15.96 7.53
C GLU A 38 14.25 -16.24 8.98
N ASP A 39 15.02 -15.80 9.97
CA ASP A 39 14.68 -16.02 11.38
C ASP A 39 13.47 -15.20 11.80
N TYR A 40 13.40 -13.94 11.38
CA TYR A 40 12.24 -13.08 11.61
C TYR A 40 10.99 -13.67 10.96
N MET A 41 11.08 -14.05 9.69
CA MET A 41 9.94 -14.61 8.95
C MET A 41 9.49 -15.96 9.50
N ALA A 42 10.40 -16.81 9.99
CA ALA A 42 10.04 -18.05 10.66
C ALA A 42 9.19 -17.80 11.92
N ASP A 43 9.55 -16.79 12.73
CA ASP A 43 8.77 -16.37 13.90
C ASP A 43 7.40 -15.83 13.51
N VAL A 44 7.33 -14.93 12.51
CA VAL A 44 6.07 -14.36 11.98
C VAL A 44 5.15 -15.48 11.48
N ILE A 45 5.68 -16.39 10.64
CA ILE A 45 4.90 -17.52 10.10
C ILE A 45 4.39 -18.43 11.22
N SER A 46 5.22 -18.70 12.24
CA SER A 46 4.81 -19.54 13.37
C SER A 46 3.60 -18.99 14.12
N LYS A 47 3.49 -17.66 14.20
CA LYS A 47 2.41 -16.92 14.87
C LYS A 47 1.21 -16.64 13.97
N GLY A 48 1.37 -16.80 12.65
CA GLY A 48 0.33 -16.55 11.66
C GLY A 48 -0.93 -17.38 11.91
N LEU A 49 -2.07 -16.83 11.49
CA LEU A 49 -3.37 -17.49 11.64
C LEU A 49 -3.42 -18.77 10.80
N ASP A 50 -3.87 -19.87 11.41
CA ASP A 50 -4.12 -21.12 10.69
C ASP A 50 -5.35 -20.97 9.79
N ILE A 51 -5.16 -21.16 8.49
CA ILE A 51 -6.23 -21.22 7.51
C ILE A 51 -6.19 -22.56 6.76
N GLN A 52 -7.32 -23.00 6.29
CA GLN A 52 -7.46 -24.27 5.56
C GLN A 52 -8.36 -24.09 4.34
N VAL A 53 -8.22 -25.01 3.40
CA VAL A 53 -9.11 -25.08 2.23
C VAL A 53 -10.51 -25.46 2.70
N CYS A 54 -11.50 -24.62 2.42
CA CYS A 54 -12.90 -24.84 2.79
C CYS A 54 -13.74 -25.46 1.65
N GLY A 55 -13.21 -25.49 0.42
CA GLY A 55 -13.92 -26.03 -0.73
C GLY A 55 -13.08 -26.05 -1.99
N ILE A 56 -13.56 -26.78 -2.98
CA ILE A 56 -12.97 -26.88 -4.30
C ILE A 56 -14.04 -26.47 -5.30
N ILE A 57 -13.72 -25.49 -6.15
CA ILE A 57 -14.60 -25.05 -7.23
C ILE A 57 -14.08 -25.57 -8.56
N ARG A 58 -14.97 -25.95 -9.44
CA ARG A 58 -14.66 -26.40 -10.79
C ARG A 58 -15.62 -25.73 -11.77
N GLN A 59 -15.09 -25.36 -12.92
CA GLN A 59 -15.92 -24.83 -14.00
C GLN A 59 -17.00 -25.83 -14.39
N SER A 60 -18.23 -25.34 -14.57
CA SER A 60 -19.33 -26.16 -15.11
C SER A 60 -19.06 -26.55 -16.55
N GLU A 61 -19.43 -27.77 -16.94
CA GLU A 61 -19.31 -28.26 -18.31
C GLU A 61 -20.15 -27.42 -19.31
N SER A 62 -21.17 -26.71 -18.82
CA SER A 62 -22.01 -25.82 -19.62
C SER A 62 -21.50 -24.38 -19.71
N SER A 63 -20.38 -24.04 -19.06
CA SER A 63 -19.81 -22.68 -19.09
C SER A 63 -18.93 -22.51 -20.31
N TYR A 64 -19.25 -21.52 -21.14
CA TYR A 64 -18.47 -21.19 -22.34
C TYR A 64 -17.28 -20.23 -22.06
N ALA A 65 -17.22 -19.64 -20.87
CA ALA A 65 -16.16 -18.76 -20.45
C ALA A 65 -15.51 -19.24 -19.16
N ALA A 66 -14.20 -19.40 -19.14
CA ALA A 66 -13.44 -19.66 -17.91
C ALA A 66 -13.43 -18.38 -17.07
N SER A 67 -14.12 -18.41 -15.94
CA SER A 67 -14.09 -17.31 -14.95
C SER A 67 -12.88 -17.39 -14.04
N ILE A 68 -12.24 -18.56 -13.96
CA ILE A 68 -11.13 -18.86 -13.07
C ILE A 68 -10.16 -19.76 -13.84
N ASP A 69 -8.89 -19.43 -13.83
CA ASP A 69 -7.84 -20.26 -14.42
C ASP A 69 -7.64 -21.52 -13.58
N ALA A 70 -7.33 -22.64 -14.25
CA ALA A 70 -7.07 -23.90 -13.55
C ALA A 70 -5.85 -23.78 -12.63
N GLY A 71 -5.97 -24.26 -11.39
CA GLY A 71 -4.91 -24.26 -10.40
C GLY A 71 -4.78 -22.97 -9.58
N MET A 72 -5.70 -22.02 -9.73
CA MET A 72 -5.74 -20.83 -8.87
C MET A 72 -6.26 -21.17 -7.46
N ILE A 73 -5.71 -20.48 -6.47
CA ILE A 73 -6.23 -20.48 -5.10
C ILE A 73 -7.10 -19.22 -4.95
N GLY A 74 -8.38 -19.44 -4.69
CA GLY A 74 -9.31 -18.36 -4.35
C GLY A 74 -9.42 -18.17 -2.84
N TYR A 75 -9.94 -17.04 -2.40
CA TYR A 75 -10.25 -16.76 -1.01
C TYR A 75 -11.66 -16.20 -0.88
N THR A 76 -12.26 -16.38 0.28
CA THR A 76 -13.61 -15.88 0.55
C THR A 76 -13.60 -14.37 0.84
N ALA A 77 -14.75 -13.73 0.67
CA ALA A 77 -14.91 -12.32 1.03
C ALA A 77 -14.60 -12.09 2.51
N GLU A 78 -15.02 -12.98 3.39
CA GLU A 78 -14.78 -12.89 4.82
C GLU A 78 -13.27 -12.92 5.15
N LEU A 79 -12.47 -13.72 4.41
CA LEU A 79 -11.02 -13.73 4.60
C LEU A 79 -10.41 -12.41 4.14
N ALA A 80 -10.87 -11.85 3.02
CA ALA A 80 -10.41 -10.57 2.54
C ALA A 80 -10.74 -9.43 3.53
N GLU A 81 -11.98 -9.38 4.02
CA GLU A 81 -12.41 -8.41 5.03
C GLU A 81 -11.61 -8.55 6.33
N TYR A 82 -11.34 -9.77 6.76
CA TYR A 82 -10.49 -10.04 7.93
C TYR A 82 -9.08 -9.49 7.73
N VAL A 83 -8.42 -9.79 6.59
CA VAL A 83 -7.07 -9.31 6.30
C VAL A 83 -7.03 -7.78 6.31
N VAL A 84 -7.95 -7.11 5.62
CA VAL A 84 -8.00 -5.66 5.57
C VAL A 84 -8.21 -5.07 6.96
N SER A 85 -9.18 -5.57 7.72
CA SER A 85 -9.52 -5.04 9.04
C SER A 85 -8.43 -5.26 10.08
N GLU A 86 -7.73 -6.40 10.05
CA GLU A 86 -6.63 -6.66 10.97
C GLU A 86 -5.37 -5.89 10.58
N ASN A 87 -5.08 -5.80 9.28
CA ASN A 87 -3.93 -5.04 8.78
C ASN A 87 -4.04 -3.53 9.11
N GLU A 88 -5.25 -2.96 9.01
CA GLU A 88 -5.53 -1.56 9.40
C GLU A 88 -5.25 -1.29 10.89
N LYS A 89 -5.38 -2.30 11.76
CA LYS A 89 -5.11 -2.17 13.19
C LYS A 89 -3.63 -2.15 13.53
N SER A 90 -2.76 -2.53 12.59
CA SER A 90 -1.32 -2.56 12.80
C SER A 90 -0.75 -1.16 13.09
N GLU A 91 0.32 -1.11 13.87
CA GLU A 91 0.93 0.16 14.28
C GLU A 91 1.52 0.92 13.08
N ILE A 92 2.15 0.20 12.14
CA ILE A 92 2.77 0.83 10.97
C ILE A 92 1.72 1.46 10.04
N VAL A 93 0.61 0.77 9.78
CA VAL A 93 -0.48 1.29 8.94
C VAL A 93 -1.08 2.53 9.58
N LYS A 94 -1.45 2.46 10.87
CA LYS A 94 -1.94 3.64 11.59
C LYS A 94 -0.97 4.80 11.55
N ARG A 95 0.31 4.53 11.75
CA ARG A 95 1.34 5.56 11.73
C ARG A 95 1.42 6.26 10.37
N GLN A 96 1.31 5.50 9.25
CA GLN A 96 1.30 6.10 7.92
C GLN A 96 0.02 6.90 7.66
N LEU A 97 -1.15 6.39 8.06
CA LEU A 97 -2.42 7.10 7.90
C LEU A 97 -2.48 8.39 8.71
N ASP A 98 -1.93 8.37 9.93
CA ASP A 98 -1.88 9.54 10.82
C ASP A 98 -0.84 10.59 10.37
N ASN A 99 0.11 10.20 9.52
CA ASN A 99 1.18 11.07 9.02
C ASN A 99 1.32 10.95 7.49
N PRO A 100 0.35 11.51 6.74
CA PRO A 100 0.31 11.36 5.28
C PRO A 100 1.46 12.06 4.55
N ASP A 101 2.14 12.99 5.20
CA ASP A 101 3.25 13.77 4.62
C ASP A 101 4.63 13.15 4.92
N THR A 102 4.69 12.07 5.72
CA THR A 102 5.94 11.47 6.17
C THR A 102 5.99 9.98 5.83
N ASP A 103 7.08 9.56 5.24
CA ASP A 103 7.36 8.16 4.93
C ASP A 103 7.73 7.39 6.22
N VAL A 104 6.93 6.42 6.60
CA VAL A 104 7.15 5.61 7.82
C VAL A 104 8.41 4.76 7.76
N PHE A 105 8.90 4.43 6.56
CA PHE A 105 10.09 3.60 6.39
C PHE A 105 11.39 4.39 6.58
N THR A 106 11.41 5.64 6.16
CA THR A 106 12.61 6.49 6.21
C THR A 106 12.54 7.59 7.27
N GLY A 107 11.33 7.93 7.73
CA GLY A 107 11.11 9.09 8.60
C GLY A 107 11.23 10.44 7.91
N LEU A 108 11.44 10.44 6.59
CA LEU A 108 11.58 11.65 5.79
C LEU A 108 10.23 12.12 5.24
N PRO A 109 10.05 13.41 4.97
CA PRO A 109 8.88 13.90 4.25
C PRO A 109 8.87 13.33 2.82
N PHE A 110 7.67 13.08 2.28
CA PHE A 110 7.54 12.72 0.88
C PHE A 110 7.93 13.86 -0.05
N SER A 111 8.56 13.53 -1.19
CA SER A 111 8.83 14.50 -2.22
C SER A 111 7.55 14.82 -2.99
N ASN A 112 7.21 16.10 -3.07
CA ASN A 112 6.10 16.56 -3.94
C ASN A 112 6.54 16.74 -5.40
N GLY A 113 7.75 16.28 -5.75
CA GLY A 113 8.32 16.46 -7.08
C GLY A 113 8.84 17.87 -7.36
N GLU A 114 8.80 18.75 -6.37
CA GLU A 114 9.36 20.10 -6.40
C GLU A 114 10.69 20.12 -5.63
N ASP A 115 11.68 20.76 -6.20
CA ASP A 115 12.89 21.10 -5.46
C ASP A 115 12.50 22.05 -4.31
N ILE A 116 13.12 21.86 -3.15
CA ILE A 116 12.84 22.74 -2.01
C ILE A 116 13.21 24.17 -2.39
N ASP A 117 12.20 25.04 -2.44
CA ASP A 117 12.39 26.46 -2.72
C ASP A 117 13.00 27.14 -1.51
N MET A 118 14.27 27.57 -1.64
CA MET A 118 14.99 28.29 -0.61
C MET A 118 14.23 29.52 -0.09
N SER A 119 13.39 30.15 -0.94
CA SER A 119 12.62 31.35 -0.54
C SER A 119 11.53 31.05 0.51
N GLN A 120 11.15 29.79 0.64
CA GLN A 120 10.15 29.35 1.61
C GLN A 120 10.76 28.73 2.89
N VAL A 121 12.08 28.62 2.92
CA VAL A 121 12.82 28.05 4.05
C VAL A 121 13.27 29.15 5.00
N ASP A 122 12.78 29.11 6.24
CA ASP A 122 13.28 30.01 7.29
C ASP A 122 14.61 29.44 7.85
N MET A 123 15.72 29.88 7.24
CA MET A 123 17.06 29.45 7.62
C MET A 123 17.39 29.81 9.07
N GLN A 124 16.85 30.92 9.59
CA GLN A 124 17.09 31.33 10.98
C GLN A 124 16.41 30.40 11.97
N GLN A 125 15.20 29.94 11.64
CA GLN A 125 14.49 28.97 12.46
C GLN A 125 15.19 27.60 12.48
N ILE A 126 15.73 27.18 11.33
CA ILE A 126 16.50 25.93 11.24
C ILE A 126 17.77 26.03 12.11
N VAL A 127 18.56 27.08 11.95
CA VAL A 127 19.77 27.30 12.73
C VAL A 127 19.47 27.38 14.24
N ALA A 128 18.37 28.03 14.61
CA ALA A 128 17.95 28.12 16.01
C ALA A 128 17.54 26.77 16.61
N SER A 129 17.04 25.83 15.79
CA SER A 129 16.69 24.47 16.21
C SER A 129 17.89 23.55 16.37
N MET A 130 19.04 23.93 15.80
CA MET A 130 20.30 23.19 15.92
C MET A 130 20.97 23.52 17.27
N ASN A 131 21.31 22.50 18.05
CA ASN A 131 22.13 22.67 19.27
C ASN A 131 23.58 22.93 18.89
N LEU A 132 23.86 24.14 18.38
CA LEU A 132 25.18 24.53 17.92
C LEU A 132 26.03 25.13 19.05
N SER A 133 27.32 24.84 19.05
CA SER A 133 28.27 25.52 19.92
C SER A 133 28.46 26.99 19.49
N GLU A 134 28.96 27.83 20.39
CA GLU A 134 29.23 29.24 20.10
C GLU A 134 30.16 29.43 18.88
N GLU A 135 31.15 28.54 18.71
CA GLU A 135 32.07 28.58 17.55
C GLU A 135 31.33 28.21 16.24
N GLN A 136 30.42 27.25 16.28
CA GLN A 136 29.60 26.86 15.12
C GLN A 136 28.61 27.98 14.74
N GLN A 137 27.99 28.63 15.72
CA GLN A 137 27.11 29.77 15.49
C GLN A 137 27.87 30.95 14.86
N ALA A 138 29.09 31.24 15.36
CA ALA A 138 29.93 32.28 14.81
C ALA A 138 30.37 31.97 13.35
N TYR A 139 30.60 30.72 13.02
CA TYR A 139 30.92 30.28 11.67
C TYR A 139 29.73 30.45 10.71
N ILE A 140 28.58 29.95 11.11
CA ILE A 140 27.33 29.99 10.32
C ILE A 140 26.88 31.44 10.08
N SER A 141 27.06 32.34 11.08
CA SER A 141 26.69 33.74 10.94
C SER A 141 27.51 34.52 9.88
N GLN A 142 28.60 33.94 9.39
CA GLN A 142 29.41 34.51 8.32
C GLN A 142 29.02 33.98 6.92
N MET A 143 28.13 32.98 6.85
CA MET A 143 27.67 32.41 5.58
C MET A 143 26.46 33.19 5.05
N SER A 144 26.31 33.24 3.73
CA SER A 144 25.05 33.69 3.13
C SER A 144 23.98 32.56 3.27
N ASP A 145 22.71 32.94 3.15
CA ASP A 145 21.61 31.97 3.22
C ASP A 145 21.74 30.87 2.13
N GLU A 146 22.25 31.23 0.93
CA GLU A 146 22.53 30.26 -0.13
C GLU A 146 23.64 29.28 0.25
N GLN A 147 24.73 29.77 0.86
CA GLN A 147 25.83 28.90 1.29
C GLN A 147 25.42 27.97 2.41
N LEU A 148 24.60 28.45 3.32
CA LEU A 148 24.04 27.67 4.41
C LEU A 148 23.08 26.62 3.89
N PHE A 149 22.20 26.99 2.96
CA PHE A 149 21.26 26.05 2.32
C PHE A 149 21.99 24.92 1.62
N GLU A 150 23.00 25.22 0.78
CA GLU A 150 23.77 24.17 0.10
C GLU A 150 24.51 23.27 1.09
N MET A 151 25.11 23.83 2.14
CA MET A 151 25.77 23.04 3.18
C MET A 151 24.77 22.08 3.90
N LEU A 152 23.59 22.56 4.26
CA LEU A 152 22.54 21.76 4.90
C LEU A 152 21.97 20.69 3.96
N LYS A 153 21.85 21.02 2.68
CA LYS A 153 21.44 20.09 1.63
C LYS A 153 22.45 18.96 1.47
N GLU A 154 23.74 19.27 1.41
CA GLU A 154 24.80 18.26 1.36
C GLU A 154 24.84 17.36 2.61
N GLN A 155 24.47 17.90 3.77
CA GLN A 155 24.33 17.14 5.02
C GLN A 155 23.03 16.33 5.12
N GLY A 156 22.17 16.40 4.09
CA GLY A 156 20.89 15.66 4.05
C GLY A 156 19.77 16.29 4.87
N TYR A 157 19.92 17.52 5.33
CA TYR A 157 18.91 18.19 6.17
C TYR A 157 17.56 18.36 5.46
N PHE A 158 17.61 18.46 4.14
CA PHE A 158 16.43 18.56 3.27
C PHE A 158 16.17 17.24 2.51
N ALA A 159 16.67 16.12 3.04
CA ALA A 159 16.42 14.84 2.42
C ALA A 159 14.92 14.56 2.38
N GLN A 160 14.44 14.08 1.25
CA GLN A 160 13.06 13.66 1.04
C GLN A 160 13.02 12.18 0.65
N SER A 161 11.92 11.51 0.98
CA SER A 161 11.69 10.18 0.49
C SER A 161 11.41 10.21 -1.02
N THR A 162 11.99 9.24 -1.73
CA THR A 162 11.69 9.02 -3.16
C THR A 162 10.40 8.25 -3.39
N ALA A 163 9.83 7.66 -2.33
CA ALA A 163 8.52 7.02 -2.36
C ALA A 163 7.41 8.08 -2.30
N THR A 164 6.20 7.69 -2.67
CA THR A 164 4.99 8.47 -2.46
C THR A 164 4.17 7.89 -1.30
N TYR A 165 3.20 8.65 -0.81
CA TYR A 165 2.23 8.16 0.16
C TYR A 165 1.48 6.93 -0.38
N ASP A 166 1.05 6.99 -1.65
CA ASP A 166 0.30 5.91 -2.28
C ASP A 166 1.15 4.64 -2.43
N ASP A 167 2.45 4.76 -2.77
CA ASP A 167 3.39 3.63 -2.79
C ASP A 167 3.49 2.95 -1.42
N ASN A 168 3.51 3.73 -0.34
CA ASN A 168 3.57 3.18 1.00
C ASN A 168 2.26 2.52 1.41
N ILE A 169 1.12 3.11 1.09
CA ILE A 169 -0.21 2.54 1.34
C ILE A 169 -0.35 1.19 0.61
N GLU A 170 0.11 1.11 -0.65
CA GLU A 170 0.11 -0.13 -1.42
C GLU A 170 1.03 -1.18 -0.79
N LYS A 171 2.28 -0.82 -0.46
CA LYS A 171 3.23 -1.72 0.21
C LYS A 171 2.71 -2.26 1.54
N LEU A 172 2.03 -1.41 2.31
CA LEU A 172 1.43 -1.78 3.58
C LEU A 172 0.17 -2.62 3.43
N GLY A 173 -0.32 -2.82 2.19
CA GLY A 173 -1.53 -3.59 1.92
C GLY A 173 -2.79 -2.98 2.54
N PHE A 174 -2.80 -1.66 2.75
CA PHE A 174 -4.01 -0.98 3.20
C PHE A 174 -5.00 -0.85 2.05
N ALA A 175 -6.25 -1.14 2.33
CA ALA A 175 -7.36 -0.97 1.38
C ALA A 175 -8.55 -0.33 2.08
N ASP A 176 -9.06 0.75 1.49
CA ASP A 176 -10.33 1.35 1.93
C ASP A 176 -11.49 0.61 1.25
N LEU A 177 -12.20 -0.23 2.00
CA LEU A 177 -13.34 -1.00 1.49
C LEU A 177 -14.49 -0.12 0.97
N ALA A 178 -14.54 1.15 1.37
CA ALA A 178 -15.52 2.09 0.86
C ALA A 178 -15.14 2.70 -0.50
N LYS A 179 -13.88 2.51 -0.93
CA LYS A 179 -13.34 3.05 -2.18
C LYS A 179 -12.71 1.96 -3.05
N PRO A 180 -13.52 1.07 -3.65
CA PRO A 180 -12.99 0.02 -4.50
C PRO A 180 -12.28 0.63 -5.73
N SER A 181 -11.08 0.13 -6.04
CA SER A 181 -10.34 0.53 -7.23
C SER A 181 -10.93 -0.04 -8.52
N VAL A 182 -11.59 -1.19 -8.43
CA VAL A 182 -12.22 -1.89 -9.54
C VAL A 182 -13.55 -2.48 -9.10
N ILE A 183 -14.58 -2.28 -9.91
CA ILE A 183 -15.88 -2.94 -9.74
C ILE A 183 -16.12 -3.81 -10.98
N SER A 184 -16.28 -5.12 -10.77
CA SER A 184 -16.58 -6.05 -11.85
C SER A 184 -18.08 -6.37 -11.86
N LEU A 185 -18.74 -6.07 -12.98
CA LEU A 185 -20.16 -6.35 -13.18
C LEU A 185 -20.32 -7.49 -14.18
N TYR A 186 -21.09 -8.49 -13.84
CA TYR A 186 -21.34 -9.66 -14.67
C TYR A 186 -22.81 -9.67 -15.08
N CYS A 187 -23.05 -9.64 -16.39
CA CYS A 187 -24.41 -9.74 -16.95
C CYS A 187 -24.83 -11.20 -17.06
N SER A 188 -26.11 -11.50 -16.76
CA SER A 188 -26.67 -12.84 -16.90
C SER A 188 -26.84 -13.24 -18.36
N GLU A 189 -27.13 -12.26 -19.23
CA GLU A 189 -27.36 -12.43 -20.63
C GLU A 189 -26.62 -11.35 -21.44
N PHE A 190 -26.29 -11.69 -22.68
CA PHE A 190 -25.60 -10.76 -23.58
C PHE A 190 -26.40 -9.46 -23.83
N ALA A 191 -27.72 -9.57 -23.88
CA ALA A 191 -28.63 -8.42 -24.08
C ALA A 191 -28.61 -7.43 -22.90
N ASP A 192 -28.16 -7.83 -21.72
CA ASP A 192 -28.06 -6.93 -20.55
C ASP A 192 -26.83 -6.05 -20.58
N LYS A 193 -25.87 -6.38 -21.45
CA LYS A 193 -24.66 -5.56 -21.65
C LYS A 193 -25.01 -4.14 -22.12
N ASP A 194 -25.89 -4.02 -23.11
CA ASP A 194 -26.31 -2.72 -23.65
C ASP A 194 -27.03 -1.89 -22.60
N LYS A 195 -27.88 -2.53 -21.79
CA LYS A 195 -28.56 -1.88 -20.67
C LYS A 195 -27.59 -1.35 -19.62
N LEU A 196 -26.52 -2.12 -19.34
CA LEU A 196 -25.47 -1.72 -18.40
C LEU A 196 -24.68 -0.52 -18.96
N THR A 197 -24.33 -0.54 -20.23
CA THR A 197 -23.68 0.59 -20.90
C THR A 197 -24.55 1.86 -20.81
N ASP A 198 -25.82 1.76 -21.17
CA ASP A 198 -26.77 2.88 -21.07
C ASP A 198 -26.89 3.42 -19.65
N LEU A 199 -26.80 2.56 -18.62
CA LEU A 199 -26.86 2.98 -17.22
C LEU A 199 -25.60 3.76 -16.82
N ILE A 200 -24.43 3.29 -17.24
CA ILE A 200 -23.14 3.96 -16.97
C ILE A 200 -23.09 5.31 -17.69
N ASP A 201 -23.51 5.37 -18.94
CA ASP A 201 -23.56 6.61 -19.72
C ASP A 201 -24.48 7.65 -19.06
N LYS A 202 -25.67 7.25 -18.62
CA LYS A 202 -26.59 8.14 -17.88
C LYS A 202 -26.00 8.61 -16.54
N TYR A 203 -25.27 7.75 -15.84
CA TYR A 203 -24.57 8.13 -14.62
C TYR A 203 -23.51 9.18 -14.92
N ASN A 204 -22.68 8.94 -15.93
CA ASN A 204 -21.59 9.84 -16.34
C ASN A 204 -22.13 11.21 -16.82
N ASP A 205 -23.23 11.22 -17.56
CA ASP A 205 -23.90 12.47 -18.00
C ASP A 205 -24.34 13.36 -16.83
N SER A 206 -24.67 12.74 -15.68
CA SER A 206 -25.10 13.44 -14.49
C SER A 206 -23.98 13.71 -13.47
N HIS A 207 -22.80 13.10 -13.65
CA HIS A 207 -21.68 13.13 -12.70
C HIS A 207 -20.33 13.35 -13.43
N SER A 208 -20.22 14.44 -14.21
CA SER A 208 -19.05 14.73 -15.05
C SER A 208 -17.73 14.77 -14.26
N ASP A 209 -17.76 15.19 -12.98
CA ASP A 209 -16.57 15.32 -12.13
C ASP A 209 -16.14 13.99 -11.50
N SER A 210 -16.98 12.95 -11.58
CA SER A 210 -16.72 11.60 -11.05
C SER A 210 -17.10 10.51 -12.05
N ALA A 211 -16.89 10.78 -13.35
CA ALA A 211 -17.25 9.86 -14.42
C ALA A 211 -16.53 8.52 -14.28
N VAL A 212 -17.26 7.44 -14.44
CA VAL A 212 -16.75 6.07 -14.42
C VAL A 212 -16.24 5.71 -15.80
N SER A 213 -14.97 5.33 -15.90
CA SER A 213 -14.39 4.78 -17.11
C SER A 213 -14.51 3.25 -17.11
N TYR A 214 -15.02 2.67 -18.19
CA TYR A 214 -15.04 1.23 -18.38
C TYR A 214 -14.19 0.84 -19.59
N THR A 215 -13.23 -0.07 -19.38
CA THR A 215 -12.27 -0.45 -20.43
C THR A 215 -12.60 -1.78 -21.11
N HIS A 216 -13.34 -2.67 -20.46
CA HIS A 216 -13.67 -3.99 -21.01
C HIS A 216 -15.04 -4.49 -20.55
N LEU A 217 -16.02 -4.42 -21.44
CA LEU A 217 -17.24 -5.19 -21.31
C LEU A 217 -16.98 -6.57 -21.94
N ARG A 218 -16.51 -7.54 -21.16
CA ARG A 218 -16.39 -8.93 -21.60
C ARG A 218 -17.77 -9.60 -21.58
N ALA A 219 -18.16 -10.16 -22.69
CA ALA A 219 -19.30 -11.07 -22.79
C ALA A 219 -18.84 -12.50 -22.54
#